data_65576c29a9c7c63eecc809b8ccbb6c33
#
_entry.id   65576c29a9c7c63eecc809b8ccbb6c33
#
_cell.length_a   1.000
_cell.length_b   1.000
_cell.length_c   1.000
_cell.angle_alpha   90.00
_cell.angle_beta   90.00
_cell.angle_gamma   90.00
#
_symmetry.space_group_name_H-M   'P 1'
#
loop_
_entity.id
_entity.type
_entity.pdbx_description
1 polymer ?
#
loop_
_entity_poly.entity_id
_entity_poly.type
_entity_poly.pdbx_seq_one_letter_code
_entity_poly.pdbx_strand_id
1 'polypeptide(L)'
;MKRQLLAFPVALMSLSASLAFAGGAPANQAPASYPVADSYLGEKLYPNEEAIAQGMASVIEATIRKQYQAGNARRDAHPKAHGCVKAEFKVDDKLADRFAKGVFIPGKTYPAWIRFSNGNPDPNKPDIEGNERGMSIKLLDVPGEKILESERQDTTQDFIMMSNPAFFLKDPSNAVAFFTALGSDSALAKAKIPFILGAHETATLLKINTKKISNPMQTRYWSPVPYQLGVGPNRMAIKFSARSCSTAQDPLPDHPGPNFLREAMVNTLKKGDVCMEFLIQPRTSDKLDVEDALDEWEESDAPFYKVATIRIPQQVFDTPEQQKFCENLSYTPWHALPEHKPLGGINRLRKVVYERISAVRHEMNQAERKEP
;
A
#
# COMPACT_ATOMS: atom_id res chain seq x y z
N MET A 1 -89.31 -29.73 -4.31
CA MET A 1 -88.95 -28.46 -3.68
C MET A 1 -87.47 -28.36 -3.70
N LYS A 2 -86.89 -27.55 -4.63
CA LYS A 2 -85.43 -27.34 -4.82
C LYS A 2 -85.04 -26.03 -4.10
N ARG A 3 -84.12 -26.09 -3.16
CA ARG A 3 -83.52 -24.93 -2.56
C ARG A 3 -82.21 -24.60 -3.32
N GLN A 4 -82.19 -23.45 -3.93
CA GLN A 4 -81.00 -22.90 -4.52
C GLN A 4 -80.16 -22.22 -3.39
N LEU A 5 -78.85 -22.57 -3.31
CA LEU A 5 -77.85 -21.88 -2.50
C LEU A 5 -77.19 -20.86 -3.40
N LEU A 6 -77.30 -19.59 -3.01
CA LEU A 6 -76.57 -18.49 -3.57
C LEU A 6 -75.17 -18.44 -2.91
N ALA A 7 -74.10 -18.53 -3.72
CA ALA A 7 -72.72 -18.33 -3.31
C ALA A 7 -72.36 -16.91 -3.58
N PHE A 8 -71.91 -16.18 -2.55
CA PHE A 8 -71.22 -14.86 -2.65
C PHE A 8 -69.74 -15.07 -2.77
N PRO A 9 -69.03 -14.36 -3.67
CA PRO A 9 -67.55 -14.39 -3.70
C PRO A 9 -67.01 -13.41 -2.69
N VAL A 10 -66.15 -13.91 -1.78
CA VAL A 10 -65.33 -13.09 -0.89
C VAL A 10 -64.08 -12.66 -1.68
N ALA A 11 -63.98 -11.37 -1.96
CA ALA A 11 -62.78 -10.78 -2.53
C ALA A 11 -61.75 -10.59 -1.41
N LEU A 12 -60.67 -11.38 -1.45
CA LEU A 12 -59.48 -11.13 -0.63
C LEU A 12 -58.68 -9.99 -1.27
N MET A 13 -58.72 -8.81 -0.66
CA MET A 13 -57.73 -7.75 -0.93
C MET A 13 -56.45 -8.07 -0.19
N SER A 14 -55.44 -8.51 -0.91
CA SER A 14 -54.05 -8.59 -0.42
C SER A 14 -53.41 -7.18 -0.43
N LEU A 15 -53.26 -6.57 0.72
CA LEU A 15 -52.42 -5.37 0.91
C LEU A 15 -50.95 -5.81 0.86
N SER A 16 -50.31 -5.62 -0.28
CA SER A 16 -48.86 -5.72 -0.39
C SER A 16 -48.25 -4.42 0.08
N ALA A 17 -47.80 -4.35 1.32
CA ALA A 17 -46.95 -3.23 1.82
C ALA A 17 -45.54 -3.42 1.23
N SER A 18 -45.26 -2.68 0.16
CA SER A 18 -43.87 -2.52 -0.34
C SER A 18 -43.14 -1.59 0.58
N LEU A 19 -42.32 -2.15 1.46
CA LEU A 19 -41.27 -1.40 2.15
C LEU A 19 -40.19 -1.01 1.12
N ALA A 20 -40.25 0.22 0.62
CA ALA A 20 -39.18 0.81 -0.14
C ALA A 20 -38.04 1.15 0.83
N PHE A 21 -37.03 0.27 0.86
CA PHE A 21 -35.72 0.65 1.39
C PHE A 21 -35.11 1.67 0.42
N ALA A 22 -35.15 2.95 0.79
CA ALA A 22 -34.37 4.00 0.17
C ALA A 22 -32.90 3.83 0.61
N GLY A 23 -32.24 2.79 0.10
CA GLY A 23 -30.80 2.70 0.06
C GLY A 23 -30.33 3.61 -1.06
N GLY A 24 -29.86 4.81 -0.73
CA GLY A 24 -29.16 5.69 -1.67
C GLY A 24 -27.97 4.92 -2.23
N ALA A 25 -28.06 4.49 -3.50
CA ALA A 25 -26.89 4.04 -4.23
C ALA A 25 -25.86 5.19 -4.22
N PRO A 26 -24.55 4.92 -3.95
CA PRO A 26 -23.54 5.95 -4.09
C PRO A 26 -23.59 6.47 -5.53
N ALA A 27 -23.47 7.80 -5.66
CA ALA A 27 -23.48 8.49 -6.95
C ALA A 27 -22.58 7.75 -7.93
N ASN A 28 -23.10 7.49 -9.13
CA ASN A 28 -22.43 6.87 -10.27
C ASN A 28 -21.10 7.61 -10.55
N GLN A 29 -20.03 7.24 -9.87
CA GLN A 29 -18.69 7.59 -10.31
C GLN A 29 -18.41 6.72 -11.52
N ALA A 30 -18.11 7.34 -12.65
CA ALA A 30 -17.61 6.63 -13.81
C ALA A 30 -16.46 5.72 -13.35
N PRO A 31 -16.39 4.46 -13.84
CA PRO A 31 -15.32 3.56 -13.43
C PRO A 31 -13.99 4.23 -13.68
N ALA A 32 -13.12 4.27 -12.65
CA ALA A 32 -11.80 4.86 -12.74
C ALA A 32 -11.06 4.23 -13.94
N SER A 33 -10.54 5.06 -14.84
CA SER A 33 -9.84 4.56 -16.03
C SER A 33 -8.58 3.80 -15.63
N TYR A 34 -8.31 2.67 -16.32
CA TYR A 34 -7.05 1.95 -16.14
C TYR A 34 -5.87 2.85 -16.58
N PRO A 35 -4.74 2.87 -15.86
CA PRO A 35 -3.64 3.78 -16.17
C PRO A 35 -3.02 3.52 -17.53
N VAL A 36 -2.70 4.58 -18.23
CA VAL A 36 -1.99 4.54 -19.52
C VAL A 36 -0.49 4.43 -19.27
N ALA A 37 0.18 3.55 -20.01
CA ALA A 37 1.62 3.40 -19.99
C ALA A 37 2.33 4.60 -20.65
N ASP A 38 3.40 5.11 -20.02
CA ASP A 38 4.25 6.17 -20.55
C ASP A 38 5.47 5.57 -21.26
N SER A 39 5.37 5.41 -22.57
CA SER A 39 6.46 4.85 -23.40
C SER A 39 7.75 5.69 -23.36
N TYR A 40 7.68 7.00 -23.11
CA TYR A 40 8.85 7.85 -22.94
C TYR A 40 9.68 7.45 -21.71
N LEU A 41 9.03 7.00 -20.64
CA LEU A 41 9.69 6.48 -19.45
C LEU A 41 9.99 4.97 -19.51
N GLY A 42 9.67 4.31 -20.63
CA GLY A 42 9.91 2.89 -20.86
C GLY A 42 8.77 1.98 -20.43
N GLU A 43 7.60 2.52 -20.07
CA GLU A 43 6.44 1.68 -19.73
C GLU A 43 5.85 0.99 -20.97
N LYS A 44 5.35 -0.23 -20.75
CA LYS A 44 4.63 -1.04 -21.73
C LYS A 44 3.46 -1.75 -21.04
N LEU A 45 2.29 -1.78 -21.68
CA LEU A 45 1.16 -2.57 -21.17
C LEU A 45 1.38 -4.06 -21.44
N TYR A 46 1.09 -4.88 -20.44
CA TYR A 46 1.04 -6.33 -20.61
C TYR A 46 -0.29 -6.75 -21.23
N PRO A 47 -0.33 -7.87 -21.97
CA PRO A 47 -1.58 -8.41 -22.49
C PRO A 47 -2.60 -8.65 -21.36
N ASN A 48 -3.82 -8.16 -21.53
CA ASN A 48 -4.91 -8.29 -20.56
C ASN A 48 -4.62 -7.73 -19.15
N GLU A 49 -3.70 -6.78 -19.01
CA GLU A 49 -3.24 -6.26 -17.71
C GLU A 49 -4.39 -5.74 -16.84
N GLU A 50 -5.36 -5.02 -17.42
CA GLU A 50 -6.54 -4.55 -16.68
C GLU A 50 -7.40 -5.70 -16.15
N ALA A 51 -7.64 -6.73 -16.98
CA ALA A 51 -8.39 -7.91 -16.55
C ALA A 51 -7.65 -8.69 -15.44
N ILE A 52 -6.33 -8.74 -15.49
CA ILE A 52 -5.48 -9.31 -14.43
C ILE A 52 -5.64 -8.50 -13.14
N ALA A 53 -5.61 -7.17 -13.21
CA ALA A 53 -5.79 -6.30 -12.06
C ALA A 53 -7.16 -6.49 -11.38
N GLN A 54 -8.24 -6.55 -12.18
CA GLN A 54 -9.59 -6.82 -11.68
C GLN A 54 -9.71 -8.23 -11.08
N GLY A 55 -9.11 -9.23 -11.73
CA GLY A 55 -9.07 -10.60 -11.23
C GLY A 55 -8.34 -10.69 -9.88
N MET A 56 -7.17 -10.06 -9.76
CA MET A 56 -6.42 -10.00 -8.51
C MET A 56 -7.22 -9.31 -7.39
N ALA A 57 -7.81 -8.16 -7.67
CA ALA A 57 -8.64 -7.44 -6.70
C ALA A 57 -9.82 -8.31 -6.22
N SER A 58 -10.45 -9.07 -7.12
CA SER A 58 -11.56 -9.98 -6.77
C SER A 58 -11.12 -11.13 -5.88
N VAL A 59 -9.95 -11.74 -6.15
CA VAL A 59 -9.38 -12.82 -5.33
C VAL A 59 -9.04 -12.31 -3.92
N ILE A 60 -8.43 -11.14 -3.83
CA ILE A 60 -8.05 -10.54 -2.54
C ILE A 60 -9.30 -10.14 -1.76
N GLU A 61 -10.30 -9.51 -2.38
CA GLU A 61 -11.58 -9.20 -1.73
C GLU A 61 -12.24 -10.44 -1.15
N ALA A 62 -12.33 -11.53 -1.95
CA ALA A 62 -12.90 -12.79 -1.48
C ALA A 62 -12.16 -13.36 -0.26
N THR A 63 -10.82 -13.23 -0.26
CA THR A 63 -9.96 -13.66 0.85
C THR A 63 -10.25 -12.84 2.11
N ILE A 64 -10.33 -11.50 2.01
CA ILE A 64 -10.64 -10.61 3.14
C ILE A 64 -12.02 -10.90 3.71
N ARG A 65 -13.05 -11.00 2.85
CA ARG A 65 -14.43 -11.29 3.28
C ARG A 65 -14.57 -12.65 3.95
N LYS A 66 -13.73 -13.62 3.58
CA LYS A 66 -13.65 -14.93 4.22
C LYS A 66 -12.91 -14.87 5.56
N GLN A 67 -11.82 -14.11 5.64
CA GLN A 67 -10.92 -14.08 6.79
C GLN A 67 -11.43 -13.21 7.94
N TYR A 68 -12.15 -12.12 7.64
CA TYR A 68 -12.56 -11.15 8.63
C TYR A 68 -14.09 -11.05 8.76
N GLN A 69 -14.55 -10.81 9.98
CA GLN A 69 -15.92 -10.45 10.27
C GLN A 69 -16.14 -8.94 10.13
N ALA A 70 -17.40 -8.53 9.92
CA ALA A 70 -17.78 -7.12 9.93
C ALA A 70 -17.33 -6.41 11.23
N GLY A 71 -16.80 -5.21 11.10
CA GLY A 71 -16.24 -4.42 12.19
C GLY A 71 -14.76 -4.68 12.50
N ASN A 72 -14.15 -5.75 11.93
CA ASN A 72 -12.77 -6.15 12.22
C ASN A 72 -11.93 -6.43 10.96
N ALA A 73 -12.39 -5.99 9.79
CA ALA A 73 -11.64 -6.18 8.55
C ALA A 73 -10.32 -5.40 8.59
N ARG A 74 -9.23 -6.09 8.25
CA ARG A 74 -7.90 -5.51 8.11
C ARG A 74 -7.48 -5.47 6.65
N ARG A 75 -6.32 -4.89 6.39
CA ARG A 75 -5.68 -4.93 5.07
C ARG A 75 -5.31 -6.36 4.71
N ASP A 76 -5.30 -6.69 3.42
CA ASP A 76 -4.78 -7.96 2.92
C ASP A 76 -3.26 -8.05 3.14
N ALA A 77 -2.55 -7.08 2.57
CA ALA A 77 -1.11 -6.93 2.78
C ALA A 77 -0.84 -5.99 3.95
N HIS A 78 0.16 -6.33 4.77
CA HIS A 78 0.57 -5.53 5.92
C HIS A 78 -0.53 -5.32 7.00
N PRO A 79 -1.33 -6.34 7.37
CA PRO A 79 -2.43 -6.19 8.32
C PRO A 79 -1.95 -5.92 9.76
N LYS A 80 -0.73 -6.37 10.13
CA LYS A 80 -0.15 -6.11 11.45
C LYS A 80 0.67 -4.82 11.44
N ALA A 81 0.09 -3.73 11.97
CA ALA A 81 0.82 -2.50 12.22
C ALA A 81 1.67 -2.60 13.50
N HIS A 82 2.93 -2.14 13.43
CA HIS A 82 3.73 -1.88 14.62
C HIS A 82 3.33 -0.56 15.27
N GLY A 83 2.97 0.44 14.45
CA GLY A 83 2.43 1.72 14.88
C GLY A 83 2.31 2.71 13.73
N CYS A 84 1.52 3.77 13.98
CA CYS A 84 1.57 5.00 13.22
C CYS A 84 2.16 6.09 14.10
N VAL A 85 3.13 6.82 13.56
CA VAL A 85 3.81 7.90 14.27
C VAL A 85 3.66 9.20 13.50
N LYS A 86 3.57 10.32 14.22
CA LYS A 86 3.68 11.66 13.65
C LYS A 86 5.13 11.91 13.28
N ALA A 87 5.33 12.63 12.18
CA ALA A 87 6.67 12.99 11.69
C ALA A 87 6.64 14.34 10.98
N GLU A 88 7.81 14.89 10.76
CA GLU A 88 8.08 16.03 9.90
C GLU A 88 8.94 15.56 8.73
N PHE A 89 8.51 15.84 7.50
CA PHE A 89 9.26 15.56 6.28
C PHE A 89 9.82 16.89 5.76
N LYS A 90 11.10 17.16 6.04
CA LYS A 90 11.77 18.39 5.61
C LYS A 90 12.57 18.13 4.34
N VAL A 91 12.19 18.78 3.24
CA VAL A 91 12.95 18.80 1.99
C VAL A 91 14.24 19.57 2.20
N ASP A 92 15.35 19.08 1.66
CA ASP A 92 16.66 19.72 1.80
C ASP A 92 16.64 21.13 1.20
N ASP A 93 17.28 22.09 1.89
CA ASP A 93 17.29 23.50 1.48
C ASP A 93 18.03 23.70 0.14
N LYS A 94 19.03 22.85 -0.14
CA LYS A 94 19.80 22.83 -1.39
C LYS A 94 19.53 21.55 -2.16
N LEU A 95 18.61 21.60 -3.08
CA LEU A 95 18.26 20.48 -3.94
C LEU A 95 18.57 20.85 -5.40
N ALA A 96 19.15 19.91 -6.15
CA ALA A 96 19.39 20.15 -7.58
C ALA A 96 18.06 20.34 -8.31
N ASP A 97 17.96 21.29 -9.26
CA ASP A 97 16.72 21.65 -9.98
C ASP A 97 16.03 20.45 -10.62
N ARG A 98 16.81 19.46 -11.09
CA ARG A 98 16.26 18.22 -11.67
C ARG A 98 15.47 17.39 -10.66
N PHE A 99 15.71 17.58 -9.37
CA PHE A 99 15.04 16.86 -8.27
C PHE A 99 13.96 17.70 -7.57
N ALA A 100 14.00 19.03 -7.73
CA ALA A 100 13.05 19.98 -7.16
C ALA A 100 11.71 19.94 -7.94
N LYS A 101 10.98 18.82 -7.81
CA LYS A 101 9.72 18.56 -8.53
C LYS A 101 8.65 18.05 -7.54
N GLY A 102 7.39 18.36 -7.82
CA GLY A 102 6.25 17.93 -7.00
C GLY A 102 6.42 18.35 -5.54
N VAL A 103 6.38 17.40 -4.61
CA VAL A 103 6.55 17.69 -3.17
C VAL A 103 7.98 18.07 -2.78
N PHE A 104 8.98 17.84 -3.63
CA PHE A 104 10.37 18.18 -3.31
C PHE A 104 10.66 19.66 -3.56
N ILE A 105 9.96 20.54 -2.84
CA ILE A 105 10.16 21.99 -2.83
C ILE A 105 11.28 22.32 -1.83
N PRO A 106 12.43 22.89 -2.25
CA PRO A 106 13.54 23.18 -1.35
C PRO A 106 13.14 23.94 -0.08
N GLY A 107 13.53 23.43 1.08
CA GLY A 107 13.24 24.01 2.39
C GLY A 107 11.82 23.78 2.92
N LYS A 108 10.91 23.24 2.12
CA LYS A 108 9.54 22.94 2.56
C LYS A 108 9.52 21.83 3.61
N THR A 109 8.73 22.03 4.65
CA THR A 109 8.42 21.00 5.66
C THR A 109 6.96 20.62 5.56
N TYR A 110 6.70 19.31 5.53
CA TYR A 110 5.36 18.73 5.55
C TYR A 110 5.16 17.97 6.86
N PRO A 111 4.05 18.18 7.58
CA PRO A 111 3.63 17.23 8.61
C PRO A 111 3.36 15.88 7.94
N ALA A 112 3.61 14.80 8.67
CA ALA A 112 3.42 13.46 8.11
C ALA A 112 2.93 12.45 9.14
N TRP A 113 2.25 11.40 8.65
CA TRP A 113 2.02 10.17 9.36
C TRP A 113 2.83 9.05 8.73
N ILE A 114 3.51 8.27 9.56
CA ILE A 114 4.30 7.11 9.09
C ILE A 114 3.74 5.85 9.75
N ARG A 115 3.35 4.89 8.91
CA ARG A 115 2.90 3.57 9.35
C ARG A 115 4.01 2.54 9.12
N PHE A 116 4.41 1.83 10.19
CA PHE A 116 5.30 0.67 10.12
C PHE A 116 4.51 -0.62 10.32
N SER A 117 4.86 -1.68 9.59
CA SER A 117 4.06 -2.92 9.57
C SER A 117 4.85 -4.16 9.16
N ASN A 118 4.31 -5.34 9.49
CA ASN A 118 4.71 -6.62 8.91
C ASN A 118 4.01 -6.87 7.58
N GLY A 119 4.71 -7.50 6.63
CA GLY A 119 4.17 -7.90 5.32
C GLY A 119 3.35 -9.18 5.36
N ASN A 120 3.50 -10.01 6.41
CA ASN A 120 2.76 -11.27 6.51
C ASN A 120 1.24 -11.03 6.53
N PRO A 121 0.45 -11.72 5.70
CA PRO A 121 -1.01 -11.58 5.66
C PRO A 121 -1.72 -12.06 6.94
N ASP A 122 -1.07 -12.90 7.77
CA ASP A 122 -1.60 -13.27 9.08
C ASP A 122 -1.12 -12.28 10.16
N PRO A 123 -2.02 -11.43 10.71
CA PRO A 123 -1.66 -10.42 11.71
C PRO A 123 -1.26 -11.01 13.07
N ASN A 124 -1.52 -12.30 13.31
CA ASN A 124 -1.23 -12.97 14.59
C ASN A 124 0.19 -13.55 14.64
N LYS A 125 0.90 -13.57 13.50
CA LYS A 125 2.27 -14.08 13.44
C LYS A 125 3.21 -13.25 14.30
N PRO A 126 4.10 -13.92 15.09
CA PRO A 126 5.13 -13.23 15.85
C PRO A 126 6.08 -12.44 14.96
N ASP A 127 6.55 -11.28 15.43
CA ASP A 127 7.44 -10.42 14.66
C ASP A 127 8.81 -11.06 14.35
N ILE A 128 9.21 -12.08 15.11
CA ILE A 128 10.48 -12.80 14.88
C ILE A 128 10.42 -13.70 13.64
N GLU A 129 9.24 -14.09 13.18
CA GLU A 129 9.12 -14.76 11.92
C GLU A 129 9.58 -13.83 10.80
N GLY A 130 10.49 -14.31 9.96
CA GLY A 130 11.01 -13.53 8.84
C GLY A 130 9.88 -13.16 7.87
N ASN A 131 9.84 -11.91 7.50
CA ASN A 131 9.02 -11.40 6.40
C ASN A 131 9.49 -9.99 6.03
N GLU A 132 8.93 -9.43 4.97
CA GLU A 132 9.15 -8.01 4.66
C GLU A 132 8.55 -7.12 5.74
N ARG A 133 9.09 -5.90 5.81
CA ARG A 133 8.53 -4.83 6.65
C ARG A 133 8.11 -3.69 5.76
N GLY A 134 6.98 -3.08 6.09
CA GLY A 134 6.44 -1.95 5.37
C GLY A 134 6.66 -0.63 6.10
N MET A 135 6.95 0.41 5.34
CA MET A 135 6.93 1.80 5.75
C MET A 135 6.09 2.58 4.76
N SER A 136 4.98 3.15 5.23
CA SER A 136 4.13 4.02 4.42
C SER A 136 4.13 5.41 5.03
N ILE A 137 4.46 6.43 4.23
CA ILE A 137 4.49 7.83 4.62
C ILE A 137 3.30 8.51 3.95
N LYS A 138 2.50 9.26 4.72
CA LYS A 138 1.48 10.17 4.23
C LYS A 138 1.89 11.59 4.61
N LEU A 139 2.25 12.38 3.60
CA LEU A 139 2.49 13.82 3.75
C LEU A 139 1.16 14.55 3.83
N LEU A 140 1.07 15.55 4.70
CA LEU A 140 -0.07 16.43 4.86
C LEU A 140 0.23 17.82 4.25
N ASP A 141 -0.79 18.62 4.04
CA ASP A 141 -0.67 19.97 3.47
C ASP A 141 0.04 19.99 2.10
N VAL A 142 -0.24 19.00 1.26
CA VAL A 142 0.28 18.89 -0.10
C VAL A 142 -0.75 19.46 -1.07
N PRO A 143 -0.59 20.70 -1.55
CA PRO A 143 -1.52 21.30 -2.51
C PRO A 143 -1.41 20.64 -3.89
N GLY A 144 -2.45 20.81 -4.69
CA GLY A 144 -2.52 20.33 -6.08
C GLY A 144 -3.38 19.07 -6.22
N GLU A 145 -3.95 18.91 -7.42
CA GLU A 145 -4.82 17.78 -7.73
C GLU A 145 -4.04 16.45 -7.74
N LYS A 146 -4.64 15.43 -7.10
CA LYS A 146 -4.08 14.07 -7.11
C LYS A 146 -4.50 13.34 -8.38
N ILE A 147 -3.67 12.40 -8.82
CA ILE A 147 -3.94 11.58 -10.01
C ILE A 147 -5.01 10.51 -9.77
N LEU A 148 -5.28 10.15 -8.51
CA LEU A 148 -6.36 9.24 -8.16
C LEU A 148 -7.69 10.01 -8.19
N GLU A 149 -8.59 9.60 -9.07
CA GLU A 149 -9.80 10.36 -9.39
C GLU A 149 -10.72 10.55 -8.17
N SER A 150 -10.84 9.49 -7.35
CA SER A 150 -11.64 9.51 -6.11
C SER A 150 -11.08 10.41 -5.00
N GLU A 151 -9.82 10.81 -5.12
CA GLU A 151 -9.05 11.54 -4.11
C GLU A 151 -8.43 12.85 -4.66
N ARG A 152 -8.93 13.31 -5.81
CA ARG A 152 -8.36 14.42 -6.58
C ARG A 152 -8.15 15.69 -5.76
N GLN A 153 -9.05 15.99 -4.83
CA GLN A 153 -9.04 17.22 -4.03
C GLN A 153 -8.40 17.05 -2.65
N ASP A 154 -7.93 15.84 -2.32
CA ASP A 154 -7.27 15.60 -1.04
C ASP A 154 -5.92 16.33 -0.98
N THR A 155 -5.56 16.81 0.21
CA THR A 155 -4.33 17.59 0.45
C THR A 155 -3.20 16.74 1.02
N THR A 156 -3.16 15.46 0.70
CA THR A 156 -2.14 14.52 1.17
C THR A 156 -1.40 13.87 0.01
N GLN A 157 -0.25 13.22 0.28
CA GLN A 157 0.46 12.38 -0.68
C GLN A 157 1.11 11.20 0.01
N ASP A 158 1.06 10.03 -0.64
CA ASP A 158 1.59 8.79 -0.09
C ASP A 158 2.90 8.34 -0.75
N PHE A 159 3.84 7.83 0.10
CA PHE A 159 4.99 7.05 -0.33
C PHE A 159 4.94 5.68 0.35
N ILE A 160 4.97 4.61 -0.44
CA ILE A 160 4.86 3.23 0.06
C ILE A 160 6.13 2.47 -0.24
N MET A 161 6.75 1.96 0.82
CA MET A 161 8.04 1.29 0.78
C MET A 161 8.00 -0.02 1.54
N MET A 162 8.91 -0.92 1.17
CA MET A 162 9.15 -2.19 1.85
C MET A 162 10.63 -2.38 2.14
N SER A 163 10.96 -3.30 3.04
CA SER A 163 12.34 -3.54 3.47
C SER A 163 13.17 -4.38 2.48
N ASN A 164 12.74 -4.46 1.23
CA ASN A 164 13.46 -5.11 0.13
C ASN A 164 13.48 -4.20 -1.11
N PRO A 165 14.60 -4.09 -1.85
CA PRO A 165 14.71 -3.19 -3.00
C PRO A 165 13.98 -3.66 -4.26
N ALA A 166 13.64 -4.95 -4.34
CA ALA A 166 12.91 -5.57 -5.44
C ALA A 166 11.59 -6.16 -4.97
N PHE A 167 10.59 -6.24 -5.86
CA PHE A 167 9.34 -6.91 -5.60
C PHE A 167 9.47 -8.41 -5.85
N PHE A 168 8.51 -9.23 -5.43
CA PHE A 168 8.57 -10.69 -5.57
C PHE A 168 7.83 -11.22 -6.82
N LEU A 169 7.09 -10.38 -7.52
CA LEU A 169 6.54 -10.65 -8.85
C LEU A 169 7.29 -9.79 -9.85
N LYS A 170 7.74 -10.42 -10.95
CA LYS A 170 8.41 -9.71 -12.03
C LYS A 170 7.49 -8.66 -12.65
N ASP A 171 6.29 -9.10 -12.99
CA ASP A 171 5.28 -8.35 -13.72
C ASP A 171 3.86 -8.85 -13.33
N PRO A 172 2.77 -8.28 -13.89
CA PRO A 172 1.40 -8.68 -13.60
C PRO A 172 1.03 -10.12 -13.98
N SER A 173 1.75 -10.76 -14.88
CA SER A 173 1.28 -11.99 -15.57
C SER A 173 0.87 -13.13 -14.64
N ASN A 174 1.59 -13.33 -13.55
CA ASN A 174 1.33 -14.40 -12.58
C ASN A 174 0.52 -13.98 -11.36
N ALA A 175 0.10 -12.71 -11.27
CA ALA A 175 -0.49 -12.14 -10.05
C ALA A 175 -1.75 -12.89 -9.61
N VAL A 176 -2.72 -13.13 -10.50
CA VAL A 176 -3.97 -13.81 -10.15
C VAL A 176 -3.71 -15.24 -9.65
N ALA A 177 -2.86 -16.00 -10.35
CA ALA A 177 -2.53 -17.38 -9.97
C ALA A 177 -1.82 -17.42 -8.60
N PHE A 178 -0.86 -16.51 -8.38
CA PHE A 178 -0.12 -16.40 -7.13
C PHE A 178 -1.05 -16.08 -5.95
N PHE A 179 -1.87 -15.03 -6.03
CA PHE A 179 -2.76 -14.62 -4.93
C PHE A 179 -3.88 -15.65 -4.71
N THR A 180 -4.35 -16.35 -5.75
CA THR A 180 -5.28 -17.48 -5.60
C THR A 180 -4.65 -18.62 -4.79
N ALA A 181 -3.42 -18.99 -5.10
CA ALA A 181 -2.72 -20.03 -4.37
C ALA A 181 -2.39 -19.62 -2.92
N LEU A 182 -1.97 -18.36 -2.71
CA LEU A 182 -1.65 -17.80 -1.40
C LEU A 182 -2.88 -17.75 -0.47
N GLY A 183 -4.02 -17.30 -0.98
CA GLY A 183 -5.29 -17.19 -0.24
C GLY A 183 -6.02 -18.53 -0.04
N SER A 184 -5.53 -19.62 -0.63
CA SER A 184 -6.13 -20.95 -0.49
C SER A 184 -5.82 -21.59 0.87
N ASP A 185 -6.77 -22.32 1.43
CA ASP A 185 -6.53 -23.17 2.63
C ASP A 185 -5.80 -24.47 2.29
N SER A 186 -5.71 -24.82 1.00
CA SER A 186 -5.06 -26.05 0.54
C SER A 186 -3.54 -25.93 0.57
N ALA A 187 -2.90 -26.80 1.35
CA ALA A 187 -1.43 -26.93 1.35
C ALA A 187 -0.87 -27.26 -0.05
N LEU A 188 -1.62 -28.05 -0.84
CA LEU A 188 -1.23 -28.40 -2.21
C LEU A 188 -1.28 -27.16 -3.13
N ALA A 189 -2.24 -26.26 -2.97
CA ALA A 189 -2.29 -25.00 -3.73
C ALA A 189 -1.07 -24.13 -3.40
N LYS A 190 -0.74 -23.97 -2.11
CA LYS A 190 0.44 -23.22 -1.67
C LYS A 190 1.75 -23.85 -2.13
N ALA A 191 1.85 -25.17 -2.16
CA ALA A 191 3.04 -25.89 -2.69
C ALA A 191 3.29 -25.67 -4.19
N LYS A 192 2.29 -25.17 -4.95
CA LYS A 192 2.46 -24.82 -6.37
C LYS A 192 3.07 -23.43 -6.57
N ILE A 193 3.17 -22.58 -5.54
CA ILE A 193 3.67 -21.20 -5.65
C ILE A 193 5.02 -21.12 -6.37
N PRO A 194 6.06 -21.96 -6.06
CA PRO A 194 7.32 -21.91 -6.78
C PRO A 194 7.21 -22.20 -8.29
N PHE A 195 6.26 -23.03 -8.68
CA PHE A 195 6.00 -23.34 -10.10
C PHE A 195 5.24 -22.22 -10.82
N ILE A 196 4.40 -21.47 -10.09
CA ILE A 196 3.71 -20.29 -10.61
C ILE A 196 4.69 -19.14 -10.82
N LEU A 197 5.57 -18.92 -9.86
CA LEU A 197 6.52 -17.82 -9.86
C LEU A 197 7.75 -18.07 -10.74
N GLY A 198 8.27 -19.30 -10.74
CA GLY A 198 9.59 -19.60 -11.31
C GLY A 198 10.74 -19.41 -10.31
N ALA A 199 11.96 -19.65 -10.76
CA ALA A 199 13.12 -19.75 -9.87
C ALA A 199 13.52 -18.39 -9.26
N HIS A 200 13.56 -17.33 -10.08
CA HIS A 200 14.03 -16.02 -9.64
C HIS A 200 13.06 -15.35 -8.65
N GLU A 201 11.77 -15.31 -8.99
CA GLU A 201 10.73 -14.80 -8.09
C GLU A 201 10.66 -15.61 -6.78
N THR A 202 10.78 -16.93 -6.87
CA THR A 202 10.80 -17.80 -5.68
C THR A 202 12.00 -17.49 -4.80
N ALA A 203 13.20 -17.29 -5.37
CA ALA A 203 14.39 -16.92 -4.61
C ALA A 203 14.21 -15.54 -3.93
N THR A 204 13.65 -14.57 -4.63
CA THR A 204 13.35 -13.23 -4.09
C THR A 204 12.32 -13.32 -2.97
N LEU A 205 11.24 -14.09 -3.14
CA LEU A 205 10.23 -14.30 -2.10
C LEU A 205 10.81 -14.98 -0.86
N LEU A 206 11.71 -15.96 -1.02
CA LEU A 206 12.42 -16.59 0.10
C LEU A 206 13.34 -15.60 0.82
N LYS A 207 14.11 -14.77 0.08
CA LYS A 207 14.95 -13.70 0.65
C LYS A 207 14.10 -12.75 1.50
N ILE A 208 12.95 -12.34 1.00
CA ILE A 208 11.98 -11.46 1.70
C ILE A 208 11.47 -12.14 2.96
N ASN A 209 11.00 -13.39 2.87
CA ASN A 209 10.35 -14.11 3.97
C ASN A 209 11.32 -14.59 5.06
N THR A 210 12.62 -14.56 4.83
CA THR A 210 13.64 -14.91 5.84
C THR A 210 14.23 -13.68 6.52
N LYS A 211 13.94 -12.47 6.06
CA LYS A 211 14.51 -11.24 6.61
C LYS A 211 13.99 -10.96 8.01
N LYS A 212 14.91 -10.80 8.96
CA LYS A 212 14.64 -10.40 10.34
C LYS A 212 15.22 -9.00 10.58
N ILE A 213 14.53 -8.21 11.38
CA ILE A 213 14.99 -6.89 11.83
C ILE A 213 14.80 -6.77 13.33
N SER A 214 15.56 -5.91 13.97
CA SER A 214 15.46 -5.62 15.41
C SER A 214 14.60 -4.38 15.71
N ASN A 215 14.58 -3.40 14.80
CA ASN A 215 13.87 -2.14 14.99
C ASN A 215 13.42 -1.57 13.65
N PRO A 216 12.09 -1.31 13.45
CA PRO A 216 11.59 -0.70 12.22
C PRO A 216 12.19 0.66 11.88
N MET A 217 12.55 1.47 12.89
CA MET A 217 13.11 2.81 12.70
C MET A 217 14.61 2.82 12.34
N GLN A 218 15.26 1.66 12.44
CA GLN A 218 16.68 1.47 12.07
C GLN A 218 16.83 0.69 10.76
N THR A 219 15.71 0.23 10.18
CA THR A 219 15.66 -0.56 8.95
C THR A 219 15.66 0.37 7.74
N ARG A 220 16.34 -0.04 6.66
CA ARG A 220 16.23 0.64 5.37
C ARG A 220 15.03 0.12 4.60
N TYR A 221 14.30 1.03 3.94
CA TYR A 221 13.14 0.76 3.11
C TYR A 221 13.35 1.29 1.71
N TRP A 222 12.72 0.67 0.71
CA TRP A 222 12.78 1.03 -0.72
C TRP A 222 11.39 1.01 -1.34
N SER A 223 11.16 1.82 -2.37
CA SER A 223 10.11 1.52 -3.33
C SER A 223 10.62 0.40 -4.22
N PRO A 224 10.03 -0.81 -4.19
CA PRO A 224 10.52 -1.91 -5.01
C PRO A 224 10.25 -1.68 -6.50
N VAL A 225 9.33 -0.77 -6.82
CA VAL A 225 8.88 -0.40 -8.17
C VAL A 225 9.09 1.10 -8.40
N PRO A 226 9.27 1.54 -9.67
CA PRO A 226 9.60 2.92 -9.98
C PRO A 226 8.40 3.87 -9.97
N TYR A 227 8.74 5.15 -9.93
CA TYR A 227 7.82 6.28 -9.97
C TYR A 227 8.36 7.34 -10.93
N GLN A 228 7.50 8.23 -11.39
CA GLN A 228 7.88 9.42 -12.12
C GLN A 228 8.39 10.50 -11.17
N LEU A 229 9.31 11.32 -11.64
CA LEU A 229 9.68 12.59 -11.03
C LEU A 229 9.57 13.70 -12.05
N GLY A 230 8.68 14.68 -11.76
CA GLY A 230 8.38 15.80 -12.66
C GLY A 230 7.34 15.44 -13.73
N VAL A 231 6.99 16.42 -14.54
CA VAL A 231 6.06 16.31 -15.67
C VAL A 231 6.68 16.89 -16.95
N GLY A 232 6.05 16.64 -18.09
CA GLY A 232 6.50 17.15 -19.37
C GLY A 232 7.80 16.52 -19.88
N PRO A 233 8.60 17.23 -20.71
CA PRO A 233 9.76 16.65 -21.39
C PRO A 233 10.95 16.33 -20.46
N ASN A 234 11.00 16.94 -19.29
CA ASN A 234 12.09 16.73 -18.31
C ASN A 234 11.71 15.76 -17.19
N ARG A 235 10.63 14.98 -17.37
CA ARG A 235 10.26 13.94 -16.41
C ARG A 235 11.23 12.76 -16.48
N MET A 236 11.45 12.10 -15.35
CA MET A 236 12.34 10.95 -15.25
C MET A 236 11.72 9.84 -14.42
N ALA A 237 12.16 8.60 -14.61
CA ALA A 237 11.84 7.51 -13.71
C ALA A 237 12.80 7.50 -12.54
N ILE A 238 12.26 7.27 -11.33
CA ILE A 238 13.03 7.15 -10.09
C ILE A 238 12.53 5.95 -9.26
N LYS A 239 13.38 5.43 -8.39
CA LYS A 239 12.97 4.70 -7.18
C LYS A 239 13.27 5.59 -5.97
N PHE A 240 12.64 5.33 -4.81
CA PHE A 240 12.96 6.02 -3.57
C PHE A 240 13.29 5.06 -2.44
N SER A 241 13.97 5.57 -1.43
CA SER A 241 14.40 4.82 -0.25
C SER A 241 14.32 5.70 0.99
N ALA A 242 14.14 5.07 2.15
CA ALA A 242 14.30 5.71 3.44
C ALA A 242 15.23 4.88 4.32
N ARG A 243 16.15 5.53 5.02
CA ARG A 243 17.10 4.86 5.93
C ARG A 243 17.34 5.71 7.19
N SER A 244 17.74 5.05 8.28
CA SER A 244 18.15 5.76 9.48
C SER A 244 19.34 6.70 9.21
N CYS A 245 19.35 7.88 9.83
CA CYS A 245 20.52 8.75 9.85
C CYS A 245 21.69 8.16 10.65
N SER A 246 21.41 7.19 11.52
CA SER A 246 22.41 6.48 12.33
C SER A 246 22.69 5.11 11.75
N THR A 247 23.94 4.68 11.83
CA THR A 247 24.36 3.31 11.51
C THR A 247 24.18 2.33 12.67
N ALA A 248 23.85 2.84 13.86
CA ALA A 248 23.59 2.00 15.04
C ALA A 248 22.37 1.10 14.80
N GLN A 249 22.52 -0.17 15.20
CA GLN A 249 21.47 -1.18 15.13
C GLN A 249 21.28 -1.79 16.51
N ASP A 250 20.02 -1.88 16.95
CA ASP A 250 19.69 -2.64 18.16
C ASP A 250 19.91 -4.14 17.88
N PRO A 251 20.40 -4.93 18.85
CA PRO A 251 20.47 -6.38 18.70
C PRO A 251 19.06 -6.99 18.63
N LEU A 252 18.95 -8.15 18.00
CA LEU A 252 17.74 -8.95 18.13
C LEU A 252 17.63 -9.43 19.59
N PRO A 253 16.43 -9.35 20.21
CA PRO A 253 16.24 -9.90 21.55
C PRO A 253 16.46 -11.42 21.58
N ASP A 254 17.03 -11.95 22.67
CA ASP A 254 17.23 -13.39 22.84
C ASP A 254 15.89 -14.14 22.94
N HIS A 255 14.90 -13.53 23.61
CA HIS A 255 13.55 -14.08 23.78
C HIS A 255 12.51 -13.05 23.35
N PRO A 256 12.32 -12.84 22.01
CA PRO A 256 11.43 -11.80 21.51
C PRO A 256 9.97 -12.15 21.78
N GLY A 257 9.23 -11.20 22.38
CA GLY A 257 7.78 -11.26 22.45
C GLY A 257 7.13 -11.20 21.06
N PRO A 258 5.84 -11.57 20.92
CA PRO A 258 5.19 -11.60 19.61
C PRO A 258 5.08 -10.23 18.95
N ASN A 259 5.21 -9.13 19.70
CA ASN A 259 5.09 -7.75 19.22
C ASN A 259 6.36 -6.92 19.51
N PHE A 260 7.53 -7.57 19.58
CA PHE A 260 8.77 -6.90 20.00
C PHE A 260 9.18 -5.73 19.10
N LEU A 261 8.76 -5.70 17.85
CA LEU A 261 9.06 -4.57 16.94
C LEU A 261 8.30 -3.31 17.35
N ARG A 262 7.05 -3.42 17.82
CA ARG A 262 6.33 -2.29 18.41
C ARG A 262 7.00 -1.85 19.71
N GLU A 263 7.41 -2.77 20.55
CA GLU A 263 8.10 -2.48 21.81
C GLU A 263 9.44 -1.77 21.54
N ALA A 264 10.18 -2.19 20.51
CA ALA A 264 11.41 -1.52 20.07
C ALA A 264 11.15 -0.06 19.66
N MET A 265 10.08 0.19 18.86
CA MET A 265 9.68 1.55 18.48
C MET A 265 9.30 2.40 19.70
N VAL A 266 8.51 1.85 20.65
CA VAL A 266 8.12 2.53 21.89
C VAL A 266 9.36 2.91 22.70
N ASN A 267 10.28 1.97 22.88
CA ASN A 267 11.52 2.21 23.62
C ASN A 267 12.43 3.25 22.95
N THR A 268 12.45 3.25 21.62
CA THR A 268 13.22 4.26 20.86
C THR A 268 12.63 5.64 21.04
N LEU A 269 11.31 5.82 20.85
CA LEU A 269 10.67 7.14 20.96
C LEU A 269 10.50 7.65 22.38
N LYS A 270 10.65 6.80 23.39
CA LYS A 270 10.79 7.24 24.80
C LYS A 270 12.13 7.93 25.07
N LYS A 271 13.18 7.54 24.34
CA LYS A 271 14.56 8.07 24.53
C LYS A 271 14.77 9.41 23.82
N GLY A 272 14.07 9.68 22.74
CA GLY A 272 14.21 10.92 21.97
C GLY A 272 13.69 10.81 20.55
N ASP A 273 14.02 11.83 19.76
CA ASP A 273 13.66 11.92 18.36
C ASP A 273 14.42 10.90 17.51
N VAL A 274 13.80 10.47 16.41
CA VAL A 274 14.42 9.62 15.40
C VAL A 274 14.59 10.42 14.11
N CYS A 275 15.75 10.24 13.47
CA CYS A 275 16.08 10.82 12.17
C CYS A 275 16.14 9.70 11.12
N MET A 276 15.49 9.93 9.96
CA MET A 276 15.68 9.13 8.76
C MET A 276 15.95 10.04 7.55
N GLU A 277 16.76 9.57 6.62
CA GLU A 277 16.97 10.21 5.32
C GLU A 277 15.97 9.66 4.32
N PHE A 278 15.38 10.54 3.49
CA PHE A 278 14.61 10.14 2.32
C PHE A 278 15.44 10.41 1.06
N LEU A 279 15.56 9.37 0.22
CA LEU A 279 16.47 9.36 -0.91
C LEU A 279 15.70 9.01 -2.19
N ILE A 280 16.19 9.53 -3.31
CA ILE A 280 15.73 9.14 -4.65
C ILE A 280 16.88 8.53 -5.44
N GLN A 281 16.53 7.60 -6.33
CA GLN A 281 17.44 6.88 -7.21
C GLN A 281 16.97 7.09 -8.66
N PRO A 282 17.57 8.03 -9.41
CA PRO A 282 17.20 8.28 -10.79
C PRO A 282 17.62 7.12 -11.70
N ARG A 283 16.77 6.79 -12.66
CA ARG A 283 17.10 5.89 -13.76
C ARG A 283 18.20 6.49 -14.61
N THR A 284 19.30 5.81 -14.78
CA THR A 284 20.50 6.30 -15.49
C THR A 284 20.61 5.74 -16.92
N SER A 285 19.96 4.61 -17.19
CA SER A 285 20.02 3.95 -18.51
C SER A 285 18.78 3.08 -18.76
N ASP A 286 18.58 2.70 -20.00
CA ASP A 286 17.48 1.80 -20.41
C ASP A 286 17.66 0.35 -19.91
N LYS A 287 18.84 -0.01 -19.39
CA LYS A 287 19.08 -1.29 -18.75
C LYS A 287 18.31 -1.44 -17.44
N LEU A 288 18.00 -0.33 -16.77
CA LEU A 288 17.18 -0.30 -15.55
C LEU A 288 15.71 -0.30 -15.98
N ASP A 289 15.13 -1.50 -16.07
CA ASP A 289 13.78 -1.68 -16.59
C ASP A 289 12.72 -1.17 -15.59
N VAL A 290 11.75 -0.39 -16.09
CA VAL A 290 10.63 0.11 -15.27
C VAL A 290 9.50 -0.92 -15.14
N GLU A 291 9.46 -1.92 -16.01
CA GLU A 291 8.44 -2.97 -16.00
C GLU A 291 8.90 -4.21 -15.23
N ASP A 292 10.20 -4.46 -15.12
CA ASP A 292 10.72 -5.59 -14.35
C ASP A 292 10.82 -5.23 -12.86
N ALA A 293 9.86 -5.64 -12.07
CA ALA A 293 9.82 -5.33 -10.65
C ALA A 293 10.80 -6.19 -9.81
N LEU A 294 11.41 -7.25 -10.39
CA LEU A 294 12.52 -7.97 -9.76
C LEU A 294 13.86 -7.25 -9.94
N ASP A 295 13.94 -6.30 -10.89
CA ASP A 295 15.17 -5.58 -11.19
C ASP A 295 15.52 -4.63 -10.03
N GLU A 296 16.56 -4.99 -9.29
CA GLU A 296 17.17 -4.13 -8.29
C GLU A 296 18.11 -3.17 -9.02
N TRP A 297 17.76 -1.88 -9.04
CA TRP A 297 18.66 -0.86 -9.58
C TRP A 297 19.86 -0.72 -8.64
N GLU A 298 20.99 -1.33 -9.03
CA GLU A 298 22.19 -1.33 -8.22
C GLU A 298 22.73 0.09 -7.99
N GLU A 299 23.20 0.39 -6.78
CA GLU A 299 23.72 1.74 -6.45
C GLU A 299 24.97 2.11 -7.24
N SER A 300 25.73 1.13 -7.75
CA SER A 300 26.86 1.34 -8.67
C SER A 300 26.42 1.89 -10.01
N ASP A 301 25.24 1.51 -10.50
CA ASP A 301 24.69 1.95 -11.79
C ASP A 301 23.81 3.19 -11.64
N ALA A 302 23.07 3.29 -10.55
CA ALA A 302 22.16 4.38 -10.23
C ALA A 302 22.26 4.79 -8.76
N PRO A 303 23.10 5.79 -8.41
CA PRO A 303 23.29 6.20 -7.01
C PRO A 303 22.05 6.86 -6.43
N PHE A 304 21.88 6.69 -5.12
CA PHE A 304 20.87 7.40 -4.33
C PHE A 304 21.30 8.82 -3.99
N TYR A 305 20.37 9.75 -4.06
CA TYR A 305 20.52 11.15 -3.67
C TYR A 305 19.56 11.48 -2.54
N LYS A 306 20.07 12.00 -1.43
CA LYS A 306 19.23 12.52 -0.35
C LYS A 306 18.47 13.76 -0.83
N VAL A 307 17.17 13.80 -0.59
CA VAL A 307 16.28 14.91 -0.96
C VAL A 307 15.48 15.46 0.21
N ALA A 308 15.36 14.69 1.30
CA ALA A 308 14.69 15.15 2.50
C ALA A 308 15.19 14.44 3.76
N THR A 309 14.88 15.02 4.89
CA THR A 309 15.09 14.45 6.22
C THR A 309 13.73 14.25 6.88
N ILE A 310 13.51 13.06 7.42
CA ILE A 310 12.32 12.71 8.21
C ILE A 310 12.72 12.78 9.68
N ARG A 311 12.07 13.67 10.43
CA ARG A 311 12.17 13.72 11.89
C ARG A 311 10.91 13.09 12.49
N ILE A 312 11.07 12.06 13.29
CA ILE A 312 10.00 11.46 14.09
C ILE A 312 10.23 11.93 15.53
N PRO A 313 9.44 12.88 16.05
CA PRO A 313 9.64 13.40 17.39
C PRO A 313 9.34 12.37 18.47
N GLN A 314 9.93 12.53 19.64
CA GLN A 314 9.59 11.79 20.85
C GLN A 314 8.08 11.86 21.08
N GLN A 315 7.43 10.72 21.19
CA GLN A 315 5.95 10.64 21.32
C GLN A 315 5.49 9.30 21.88
N VAL A 316 4.29 9.32 22.46
CA VAL A 316 3.50 8.11 22.75
C VAL A 316 2.58 7.89 21.56
N PHE A 317 2.63 6.70 20.94
CA PHE A 317 1.87 6.37 19.72
C PHE A 317 1.07 5.06 19.82
N ASP A 318 1.24 4.31 20.89
CA ASP A 318 0.68 2.97 21.07
C ASP A 318 -0.65 2.96 21.83
N THR A 319 -1.34 4.12 21.91
CA THR A 319 -2.68 4.20 22.52
C THR A 319 -3.74 3.51 21.65
N PRO A 320 -4.82 2.98 22.24
CA PRO A 320 -5.92 2.37 21.49
C PRO A 320 -6.53 3.30 20.43
N GLU A 321 -6.67 4.58 20.76
CA GLU A 321 -7.24 5.61 19.88
C GLU A 321 -6.35 5.81 18.65
N GLN A 322 -5.02 5.93 18.84
CA GLN A 322 -4.08 6.11 17.75
C GLN A 322 -3.95 4.84 16.90
N GLN A 323 -4.05 3.66 17.50
CA GLN A 323 -4.09 2.40 16.76
C GLN A 323 -5.35 2.30 15.89
N LYS A 324 -6.52 2.69 16.42
CA LYS A 324 -7.77 2.74 15.65
C LYS A 324 -7.69 3.76 14.51
N PHE A 325 -7.15 4.95 14.78
CA PHE A 325 -6.89 5.95 13.75
C PHE A 325 -5.98 5.40 12.65
N CYS A 326 -4.85 4.79 13.04
CA CYS A 326 -3.89 4.16 12.13
C CYS A 326 -4.53 3.08 11.24
N GLU A 327 -5.41 2.25 11.81
CA GLU A 327 -6.10 1.21 11.04
C GLU A 327 -7.09 1.79 10.02
N ASN A 328 -7.70 2.93 10.32
CA ASN A 328 -8.64 3.60 9.41
C ASN A 328 -7.96 4.43 8.31
N LEU A 329 -6.68 4.80 8.46
CA LEU A 329 -5.95 5.48 7.39
C LEU A 329 -5.87 4.58 6.15
N SER A 330 -6.02 5.17 4.98
CA SER A 330 -5.76 4.53 3.70
C SER A 330 -4.44 5.04 3.13
N TYR A 331 -3.69 4.16 2.48
CA TYR A 331 -2.46 4.47 1.78
C TYR A 331 -2.52 3.84 0.40
N THR A 332 -2.18 4.60 -0.63
CA THR A 332 -2.07 4.07 -2.00
C THR A 332 -0.95 4.77 -2.76
N PRO A 333 -0.16 4.07 -3.58
CA PRO A 333 0.87 4.71 -4.39
C PRO A 333 0.29 5.71 -5.40
N TRP A 334 -1.01 5.61 -5.72
CA TRP A 334 -1.70 6.48 -6.67
C TRP A 334 -2.29 7.74 -6.02
N HIS A 335 -2.28 7.84 -4.70
CA HIS A 335 -2.57 9.07 -3.97
C HIS A 335 -1.36 10.00 -4.04
N ALA A 336 -1.16 10.61 -5.21
CA ALA A 336 0.04 11.35 -5.56
C ALA A 336 -0.26 12.50 -6.53
N LEU A 337 0.63 13.50 -6.52
CA LEU A 337 0.68 14.52 -7.56
C LEU A 337 1.08 13.91 -8.91
N PRO A 338 0.73 14.53 -10.06
CA PRO A 338 1.18 14.08 -11.38
C PRO A 338 2.70 13.91 -11.51
N GLU A 339 3.48 14.73 -10.81
CA GLU A 339 4.96 14.64 -10.74
C GLU A 339 5.49 13.36 -10.13
N HIS A 340 4.65 12.64 -9.37
CA HIS A 340 5.03 11.42 -8.65
C HIS A 340 4.20 10.21 -9.09
N LYS A 341 3.73 10.20 -10.35
CA LYS A 341 2.94 9.10 -10.91
C LYS A 341 3.68 7.76 -10.75
N PRO A 342 3.00 6.71 -10.21
CA PRO A 342 3.55 5.35 -10.19
C PRO A 342 3.78 4.82 -11.60
N LEU A 343 4.88 4.09 -11.83
CA LEU A 343 5.27 3.52 -13.11
C LEU A 343 5.33 1.99 -13.04
N GLY A 344 5.16 1.35 -14.20
CA GLY A 344 5.28 -0.09 -14.39
C GLY A 344 4.01 -0.88 -14.07
N GLY A 345 3.91 -2.09 -14.63
CA GLY A 345 2.71 -2.94 -14.58
C GLY A 345 2.27 -3.27 -13.16
N ILE A 346 3.22 -3.53 -12.24
CA ILE A 346 2.90 -3.79 -10.82
C ILE A 346 2.24 -2.57 -10.17
N ASN A 347 2.71 -1.35 -10.45
CA ASN A 347 2.06 -0.15 -9.90
C ASN A 347 0.69 0.13 -10.54
N ARG A 348 0.51 -0.13 -11.85
CA ARG A 348 -0.79 0.00 -12.51
C ARG A 348 -1.81 -0.98 -11.92
N LEU A 349 -1.40 -2.21 -11.68
CA LEU A 349 -2.20 -3.24 -10.99
C LEU A 349 -2.58 -2.80 -9.57
N ARG A 350 -1.65 -2.19 -8.84
CA ARG A 350 -1.88 -1.68 -7.48
C ARG A 350 -2.95 -0.59 -7.43
N LYS A 351 -3.19 0.20 -8.50
CA LYS A 351 -4.29 1.18 -8.52
C LYS A 351 -5.61 0.49 -8.21
N VAL A 352 -5.96 -0.48 -9.03
CA VAL A 352 -7.24 -1.22 -8.93
C VAL A 352 -7.37 -1.95 -7.59
N VAL A 353 -6.30 -2.64 -7.18
CA VAL A 353 -6.31 -3.42 -5.93
C VAL A 353 -6.47 -2.53 -4.70
N TYR A 354 -5.69 -1.45 -4.59
CA TYR A 354 -5.71 -0.60 -3.40
C TYR A 354 -7.03 0.16 -3.26
N GLU A 355 -7.59 0.70 -4.35
CA GLU A 355 -8.90 1.35 -4.33
C GLU A 355 -9.99 0.38 -3.86
N ARG A 356 -10.07 -0.80 -4.49
CA ARG A 356 -11.11 -1.78 -4.18
C ARG A 356 -10.98 -2.31 -2.75
N ILE A 357 -9.79 -2.68 -2.31
CA ILE A 357 -9.58 -3.27 -0.98
C ILE A 357 -9.76 -2.23 0.13
N SER A 358 -9.39 -0.97 -0.11
CA SER A 358 -9.70 0.13 0.81
C SER A 358 -11.22 0.29 0.97
N ALA A 359 -11.97 0.32 -0.13
CA ALA A 359 -13.43 0.41 -0.11
C ALA A 359 -14.08 -0.77 0.63
N VAL A 360 -13.66 -2.01 0.33
CA VAL A 360 -14.16 -3.23 1.01
C VAL A 360 -13.91 -3.17 2.52
N ARG A 361 -12.71 -2.76 2.95
CA ARG A 361 -12.38 -2.66 4.37
C ARG A 361 -13.23 -1.61 5.10
N HIS A 362 -13.43 -0.44 4.50
CA HIS A 362 -14.26 0.62 5.09
C HIS A 362 -15.74 0.20 5.14
N GLU A 363 -16.26 -0.43 4.08
CA GLU A 363 -17.61 -1.02 4.05
C GLU A 363 -17.80 -2.04 5.17
N MET A 364 -16.92 -3.04 5.28
CA MET A 364 -17.02 -4.08 6.30
C MET A 364 -16.92 -3.53 7.73
N ASN A 365 -16.12 -2.48 7.94
CA ASN A 365 -15.93 -1.85 9.25
C ASN A 365 -16.94 -0.74 9.55
N GLN A 366 -17.85 -0.42 8.62
CA GLN A 366 -18.77 0.73 8.72
C GLN A 366 -18.01 2.02 9.12
N ALA A 367 -16.82 2.20 8.60
CA ALA A 367 -15.93 3.31 8.88
C ALA A 367 -15.83 4.20 7.64
N GLU A 368 -16.11 5.48 7.81
CA GLU A 368 -15.88 6.46 6.75
C GLU A 368 -14.38 6.63 6.51
N ARG A 369 -13.96 6.59 5.23
CA ARG A 369 -12.60 6.97 4.87
C ARG A 369 -12.41 8.47 5.09
N LYS A 370 -11.45 8.85 5.92
CA LYS A 370 -11.07 10.23 6.17
C LYS A 370 -9.58 10.41 5.96
N GLU A 371 -9.21 11.40 5.16
CA GLU A 371 -7.84 11.90 5.13
C GLU A 371 -7.59 12.79 6.36
N PRO A 372 -6.42 12.72 6.98
CA PRO A 372 -6.10 13.49 8.19
C PRO A 372 -5.89 14.96 7.90
#